data_04304cd31bd0681b6d8a8f6bba7d609e
#
_entry.id   04304cd31bd0681b6d8a8f6bba7d609e
#
_cell.length_a   1.000
_cell.length_b   1.000
_cell.length_c   1.000
_cell.angle_alpha   90.00
_cell.angle_beta   90.00
_cell.angle_gamma   90.00
#
_symmetry.space_group_name_H-M   'P 1'
#
loop_
_entity.id
_entity.type
_entity.pdbx_description
1 polymer ?
#
loop_
_entity_poly.entity_id
_entity_poly.type
_entity_poly.pdbx_seq_one_letter_code
_entity_poly.pdbx_strand_id
1 'polypeptide(L)'
;EGLDFVHNLLGGRCSRMVADSSEGDVVAFLAWKGRLDEMQDLAEECCDRLAAAGLDGWLILGQNLATTADVRRGYLTMCACQADALRIWPGRRWFSLEQMAFTAACREILEKGEAETQQRLAVLPWLREGTETDLFGTLCVYYLDAGSSLSKTAEQLYVHKNTVKYRIQQVEQRLGYRVDQQPEAIELYTACALVRLLGETTLGQSDNALPDTSDFTP
;
A
#
# COMPACT_ATOMS: atom_id res chain seq x y z
N GLU A 1 8.55 -16.89 -22.99
CA GLU A 1 7.14 -16.44 -22.87
C GLU A 1 7.03 -15.08 -22.18
N GLY A 2 7.53 -14.87 -20.96
CA GLY A 2 7.53 -13.57 -20.28
C GLY A 2 8.41 -12.52 -20.97
N LEU A 3 9.61 -12.88 -21.36
CA LEU A 3 10.52 -12.00 -22.11
C LEU A 3 9.94 -11.58 -23.46
N ASP A 4 9.36 -12.50 -24.22
CA ASP A 4 8.72 -12.21 -25.51
C ASP A 4 7.53 -11.26 -25.33
N PHE A 5 6.76 -11.47 -24.26
CA PHE A 5 5.66 -10.59 -23.88
C PHE A 5 6.16 -9.15 -23.64
N VAL A 6 7.21 -8.98 -22.82
CA VAL A 6 7.82 -7.68 -22.51
C VAL A 6 8.39 -7.01 -23.77
N HIS A 7 9.08 -7.77 -24.62
CA HIS A 7 9.60 -7.27 -25.90
C HIS A 7 8.49 -6.79 -26.82
N ASN A 8 7.41 -7.54 -26.95
CA ASN A 8 6.28 -7.18 -27.80
C ASN A 8 5.52 -5.97 -27.29
N LEU A 9 5.47 -5.79 -25.96
CA LEU A 9 4.74 -4.70 -25.32
C LEU A 9 5.52 -3.38 -25.35
N LEU A 10 6.82 -3.42 -25.07
CA LEU A 10 7.66 -2.24 -24.82
C LEU A 10 8.60 -1.87 -25.96
N GLY A 11 8.94 -2.82 -26.84
CA GLY A 11 9.98 -2.65 -27.83
C GLY A 11 9.77 -1.51 -28.84
N GLY A 12 8.53 -1.10 -29.10
CA GLY A 12 8.19 0.03 -29.96
C GLY A 12 8.08 1.39 -29.23
N ARG A 13 8.15 1.40 -27.90
CA ARG A 13 7.84 2.58 -27.06
C ARG A 13 9.05 3.21 -26.38
N CYS A 14 10.20 2.57 -26.43
CA CYS A 14 11.45 3.06 -25.87
C CYS A 14 12.56 3.08 -26.91
N SER A 15 13.56 3.93 -26.73
CA SER A 15 14.69 4.04 -27.67
C SER A 15 15.70 2.91 -27.54
N ARG A 16 15.76 2.31 -26.35
CA ARG A 16 16.59 1.13 -26.04
C ARG A 16 15.91 0.34 -24.94
N MET A 17 16.00 -0.97 -25.05
CA MET A 17 15.54 -1.90 -24.02
C MET A 17 16.54 -3.04 -23.87
N VAL A 18 16.82 -3.40 -22.63
CA VAL A 18 17.51 -4.63 -22.27
C VAL A 18 16.63 -5.35 -21.26
N ALA A 19 16.26 -6.57 -21.53
CA ALA A 19 15.45 -7.38 -20.64
C ALA A 19 16.09 -8.74 -20.42
N ASP A 20 15.97 -9.26 -19.22
CA ASP A 20 16.40 -10.60 -18.82
C ASP A 20 15.37 -11.23 -17.89
N SER A 21 15.38 -12.54 -17.78
CA SER A 21 14.48 -13.28 -16.90
C SER A 21 15.24 -14.21 -15.97
N SER A 22 14.85 -14.21 -14.70
CA SER A 22 15.41 -15.08 -13.67
C SER A 22 14.33 -15.51 -12.71
N GLU A 23 14.25 -16.80 -12.41
CA GLU A 23 13.35 -17.37 -11.37
C GLU A 23 11.87 -16.98 -11.48
N GLY A 24 11.39 -16.73 -12.71
CA GLY A 24 10.00 -16.31 -12.95
C GLY A 24 9.79 -14.79 -13.05
N ASP A 25 10.79 -13.99 -12.68
CA ASP A 25 10.76 -12.54 -12.81
C ASP A 25 11.32 -12.10 -14.17
N VAL A 26 10.80 -11.02 -14.71
CA VAL A 26 11.36 -10.34 -15.89
C VAL A 26 11.79 -8.93 -15.48
N VAL A 27 13.07 -8.63 -15.65
CA VAL A 27 13.64 -7.30 -15.40
C VAL A 27 13.95 -6.63 -16.72
N ALA A 28 13.36 -5.46 -16.96
CA ALA A 28 13.59 -4.68 -18.16
C ALA A 28 14.13 -3.29 -17.84
N PHE A 29 15.22 -2.90 -18.51
CA PHE A 29 15.80 -1.55 -18.45
C PHE A 29 15.40 -0.80 -19.72
N LEU A 30 14.76 0.33 -19.55
CA LEU A 30 14.20 1.13 -20.63
C LEU A 30 14.87 2.50 -20.71
N ALA A 31 15.34 2.90 -21.89
CA ALA A 31 15.67 4.29 -22.15
C ALA A 31 14.40 5.03 -22.56
N TRP A 32 13.73 5.63 -21.60
CA TRP A 32 12.47 6.34 -21.75
C TRP A 32 12.71 7.83 -22.03
N LYS A 33 11.96 8.39 -22.98
CA LYS A 33 12.01 9.81 -23.32
C LYS A 33 10.69 10.55 -23.08
N GLY A 34 9.66 9.81 -22.68
CA GLY A 34 8.33 10.35 -22.41
C GLY A 34 8.23 11.00 -21.01
N ARG A 35 7.05 11.48 -20.71
CA ARG A 35 6.70 12.07 -19.42
C ARG A 35 6.47 10.99 -18.38
N LEU A 36 6.43 11.40 -17.11
CA LEU A 36 6.24 10.50 -15.99
C LEU A 36 4.83 9.86 -15.93
N ASP A 37 3.81 10.67 -16.25
CA ASP A 37 2.42 10.23 -16.34
C ASP A 37 2.25 9.15 -17.44
N GLU A 38 2.92 9.29 -18.58
CA GLU A 38 2.91 8.29 -19.66
C GLU A 38 3.52 6.93 -19.21
N MET A 39 4.47 6.94 -18.25
CA MET A 39 5.00 5.70 -17.69
C MET A 39 3.99 5.01 -16.76
N GLN A 40 3.19 5.77 -16.03
CA GLN A 40 2.13 5.22 -15.20
C GLN A 40 1.03 4.60 -16.05
N ASP A 41 0.59 5.28 -17.10
CA ASP A 41 -0.36 4.76 -18.09
C ASP A 41 0.17 3.47 -18.75
N LEU A 42 1.48 3.44 -19.05
CA LEU A 42 2.13 2.24 -19.56
C LEU A 42 2.12 1.09 -18.57
N ALA A 43 2.35 1.36 -17.28
CA ALA A 43 2.30 0.33 -16.25
C ALA A 43 0.89 -0.27 -16.11
N GLU A 44 -0.15 0.57 -16.17
CA GLU A 44 -1.55 0.13 -16.16
C GLU A 44 -1.86 -0.72 -17.39
N GLU A 45 -1.48 -0.26 -18.58
CA GLU A 45 -1.65 -1.03 -19.82
C GLU A 45 -0.92 -2.38 -19.78
N CYS A 46 0.31 -2.41 -19.24
CA CYS A 46 1.05 -3.66 -19.05
C CYS A 46 0.26 -4.66 -18.18
N CYS A 47 -0.27 -4.19 -17.06
CA CYS A 47 -1.06 -5.01 -16.16
C CYS A 47 -2.34 -5.53 -16.82
N ASP A 48 -3.02 -4.70 -17.61
CA ASP A 48 -4.22 -5.11 -18.34
C ASP A 48 -3.93 -6.17 -19.40
N ARG A 49 -2.83 -6.02 -20.12
CA ARG A 49 -2.41 -7.00 -21.13
C ARG A 49 -1.92 -8.31 -20.53
N LEU A 50 -1.25 -8.26 -19.36
CA LEU A 50 -0.92 -9.48 -18.60
C LEU A 50 -2.18 -10.24 -18.22
N ALA A 51 -3.18 -9.56 -17.67
CA ALA A 51 -4.45 -10.18 -17.31
C ALA A 51 -5.20 -10.73 -18.54
N ALA A 52 -5.22 -10.01 -19.65
CA ALA A 52 -5.84 -10.46 -20.91
C ALA A 52 -5.14 -11.72 -21.48
N ALA A 53 -3.85 -11.86 -21.21
CA ALA A 53 -3.08 -13.06 -21.57
C ALA A 53 -3.25 -14.23 -20.57
N GLY A 54 -4.06 -14.05 -19.52
CA GLY A 54 -4.24 -15.05 -18.46
C GLY A 54 -3.01 -15.23 -17.56
N LEU A 55 -2.09 -14.25 -17.56
CA LEU A 55 -0.90 -14.22 -16.73
C LEU A 55 -1.22 -13.49 -15.42
N ASP A 56 -1.10 -14.20 -14.31
CA ASP A 56 -1.18 -13.60 -12.99
C ASP A 56 0.17 -13.00 -12.63
N GLY A 57 0.21 -11.68 -12.61
CA GLY A 57 1.47 -10.95 -12.38
C GLY A 57 1.22 -9.50 -11.98
N TRP A 58 2.23 -8.93 -11.39
CA TRP A 58 2.26 -7.53 -10.97
C TRP A 58 3.59 -6.91 -11.37
N LEU A 59 3.65 -5.59 -11.39
CA LEU A 59 4.75 -4.83 -11.97
C LEU A 59 5.30 -3.84 -10.94
N ILE A 60 6.62 -3.68 -10.92
CA ILE A 60 7.26 -2.59 -10.18
C ILE A 60 7.97 -1.67 -11.16
N LEU A 61 7.67 -0.38 -11.04
CA LEU A 61 8.22 0.67 -11.86
C LEU A 61 9.30 1.44 -11.08
N GLY A 62 10.56 1.30 -11.48
CA GLY A 62 11.68 2.09 -10.96
C GLY A 62 12.01 3.23 -11.92
N GLN A 63 12.26 4.43 -11.38
CA GLN A 63 12.56 5.62 -12.15
C GLN A 63 13.86 6.26 -11.65
N ASN A 64 14.51 7.03 -12.54
CA ASN A 64 15.68 7.84 -12.19
C ASN A 64 16.84 7.04 -11.56
N LEU A 65 17.00 5.79 -11.99
CA LEU A 65 18.11 4.93 -11.54
C LEU A 65 19.38 5.31 -12.30
N ALA A 66 20.16 6.25 -11.75
CA ALA A 66 21.29 6.85 -12.42
C ALA A 66 22.56 5.96 -12.37
N THR A 67 22.68 5.11 -11.35
CA THR A 67 23.85 4.27 -11.11
C THR A 67 23.48 2.81 -10.94
N THR A 68 24.44 1.92 -11.14
CA THR A 68 24.29 0.48 -10.86
C THR A 68 23.98 0.21 -9.39
N ALA A 69 24.45 1.06 -8.48
CA ALA A 69 24.15 0.97 -7.05
C ALA A 69 22.67 1.30 -6.78
N ASP A 70 22.09 2.28 -7.49
CA ASP A 70 20.67 2.61 -7.38
C ASP A 70 19.80 1.48 -7.91
N VAL A 71 20.16 0.90 -9.05
CA VAL A 71 19.50 -0.27 -9.63
C VAL A 71 19.51 -1.43 -8.65
N ARG A 72 20.69 -1.78 -8.11
CA ARG A 72 20.82 -2.88 -7.16
C ARG A 72 19.98 -2.64 -5.90
N ARG A 73 20.05 -1.46 -5.32
CA ARG A 73 19.27 -1.10 -4.12
C ARG A 73 17.78 -1.21 -4.40
N GLY A 74 17.31 -0.63 -5.51
CA GLY A 74 15.93 -0.72 -5.95
C GLY A 74 15.46 -2.17 -6.08
N TYR A 75 16.20 -3.00 -6.79
CA TYR A 75 15.89 -4.41 -6.99
C TYR A 75 15.80 -5.18 -5.67
N LEU A 76 16.78 -5.02 -4.78
CA LEU A 76 16.76 -5.69 -3.48
C LEU A 76 15.59 -5.24 -2.61
N THR A 77 15.25 -3.95 -2.63
CA THR A 77 14.06 -3.43 -1.92
C THR A 77 12.77 -4.03 -2.50
N MET A 78 12.67 -4.12 -3.82
CA MET A 78 11.53 -4.74 -4.50
C MET A 78 11.35 -6.20 -4.05
N CYS A 79 12.39 -7.01 -4.15
CA CYS A 79 12.34 -8.43 -3.76
C CYS A 79 11.98 -8.62 -2.29
N ALA A 80 12.49 -7.75 -1.40
CA ALA A 80 12.25 -7.84 0.03
C ALA A 80 10.83 -7.43 0.42
N CYS A 81 10.19 -6.50 -0.31
CA CYS A 81 8.95 -5.84 0.14
C CYS A 81 7.70 -6.22 -0.65
N GLN A 82 7.81 -7.02 -1.71
CA GLN A 82 6.69 -7.33 -2.59
C GLN A 82 5.47 -7.90 -1.87
N ALA A 83 5.67 -8.90 -1.00
CA ALA A 83 4.57 -9.54 -0.28
C ALA A 83 3.87 -8.56 0.67
N ASP A 84 4.62 -7.68 1.31
CA ASP A 84 4.08 -6.66 2.22
C ASP A 84 3.38 -5.53 1.47
N ALA A 85 3.89 -5.13 0.30
CA ALA A 85 3.23 -4.16 -0.56
C ALA A 85 1.84 -4.65 -0.99
N LEU A 86 1.72 -5.94 -1.35
CA LEU A 86 0.42 -6.56 -1.67
C LEU A 86 -0.54 -6.62 -0.47
N ARG A 87 -0.02 -6.68 0.76
CA ARG A 87 -0.85 -6.56 1.97
C ARG A 87 -1.35 -5.14 2.18
N ILE A 88 -0.48 -4.13 1.97
CA ILE A 88 -0.87 -2.72 2.11
C ILE A 88 -1.87 -2.33 1.01
N TRP A 89 -1.67 -2.78 -0.22
CA TRP A 89 -2.50 -2.43 -1.39
C TRP A 89 -2.96 -3.68 -2.16
N PRO A 90 -3.89 -4.46 -1.61
CA PRO A 90 -4.28 -5.76 -2.18
C PRO A 90 -4.94 -5.68 -3.57
N GLY A 91 -5.49 -4.53 -3.93
CA GLY A 91 -6.10 -4.30 -5.24
C GLY A 91 -5.15 -3.77 -6.32
N ARG A 92 -3.89 -3.50 -5.98
CA ARG A 92 -2.92 -2.95 -6.94
C ARG A 92 -2.20 -4.04 -7.69
N ARG A 93 -1.96 -3.77 -8.97
CA ARG A 93 -1.21 -4.67 -9.86
C ARG A 93 0.12 -4.07 -10.32
N TRP A 94 0.37 -2.79 -10.03
CA TRP A 94 1.66 -2.16 -10.21
C TRP A 94 2.01 -1.25 -9.03
N PHE A 95 3.30 -1.10 -8.78
CA PHE A 95 3.86 -0.31 -7.68
C PHE A 95 5.00 0.56 -8.18
N SER A 96 5.18 1.73 -7.57
CA SER A 96 6.38 2.52 -7.75
C SER A 96 7.48 2.10 -6.78
N LEU A 97 8.72 2.50 -7.08
CA LEU A 97 9.84 2.25 -6.17
C LEU A 97 9.68 3.00 -4.85
N GLU A 98 9.02 4.15 -4.86
CA GLU A 98 8.69 4.93 -3.66
C GLU A 98 7.71 4.17 -2.75
N GLN A 99 6.74 3.47 -3.33
CA GLN A 99 5.83 2.62 -2.55
C GLN A 99 6.57 1.42 -1.94
N MET A 100 7.55 0.85 -2.66
CA MET A 100 8.40 -0.20 -2.10
C MET A 100 9.28 0.34 -0.96
N ALA A 101 9.85 1.53 -1.11
CA ALA A 101 10.61 2.19 -0.05
C ALA A 101 9.75 2.50 1.19
N PHE A 102 8.52 2.96 0.98
CA PHE A 102 7.55 3.16 2.07
C PHE A 102 7.20 1.84 2.77
N THR A 103 6.99 0.77 2.01
CA THR A 103 6.74 -0.57 2.57
C THR A 103 7.93 -1.05 3.41
N ALA A 104 9.16 -0.83 2.95
CA ALA A 104 10.37 -1.14 3.70
C ALA A 104 10.45 -0.35 5.02
N ALA A 105 10.09 0.94 5.00
CA ALA A 105 10.03 1.76 6.20
C ALA A 105 8.96 1.27 7.20
N CYS A 106 7.79 0.85 6.73
CA CYS A 106 6.76 0.25 7.57
C CYS A 106 7.25 -1.06 8.21
N ARG A 107 7.92 -1.93 7.45
CA ARG A 107 8.53 -3.15 7.97
C ARG A 107 9.57 -2.84 9.05
N GLU A 108 10.44 -1.87 8.83
CA GLU A 108 11.44 -1.44 9.80
C GLU A 108 10.82 -0.99 11.13
N ILE A 109 9.66 -0.32 11.09
CA ILE A 109 8.90 0.05 12.29
C ILE A 109 8.48 -1.21 13.06
N LEU A 110 7.92 -2.21 12.37
CA LEU A 110 7.51 -3.47 13.01
C LEU A 110 8.72 -4.25 13.59
N GLU A 111 9.85 -4.25 12.90
CA GLU A 111 11.09 -4.90 13.35
C GLU A 111 11.73 -4.22 14.58
N LYS A 112 11.50 -2.91 14.79
CA LYS A 112 11.92 -2.20 16.01
C LYS A 112 11.16 -2.65 17.26
N GLY A 113 10.07 -3.37 17.10
CA GLY A 113 9.34 -4.02 18.18
C GLY A 113 8.01 -3.36 18.54
N GLU A 114 7.37 -3.96 19.54
CA GLU A 114 5.99 -3.63 19.93
C GLU A 114 5.82 -2.17 20.38
N ALA A 115 6.77 -1.64 21.15
CA ALA A 115 6.68 -0.27 21.68
C ALA A 115 6.62 0.79 20.57
N GLU A 116 7.48 0.70 19.55
CA GLU A 116 7.48 1.61 18.41
C GLU A 116 6.18 1.45 17.60
N THR A 117 5.76 0.21 17.37
CA THR A 117 4.51 -0.09 16.67
C THR A 117 3.30 0.50 17.39
N GLN A 118 3.17 0.30 18.70
CA GLN A 118 2.08 0.84 19.51
C GLN A 118 2.07 2.37 19.52
N GLN A 119 3.23 3.01 19.55
CA GLN A 119 3.33 4.46 19.46
C GLN A 119 2.74 4.97 18.13
N ARG A 120 3.04 4.31 17.00
CA ARG A 120 2.49 4.66 15.69
C ARG A 120 0.99 4.38 15.57
N LEU A 121 0.49 3.40 16.30
CA LEU A 121 -0.92 3.02 16.31
C LEU A 121 -1.74 3.74 17.39
N ALA A 122 -1.13 4.59 18.22
CA ALA A 122 -1.80 5.23 19.37
C ALA A 122 -3.02 6.10 19.00
N VAL A 123 -3.10 6.55 17.75
CA VAL A 123 -4.25 7.31 17.22
C VAL A 123 -5.49 6.44 16.95
N LEU A 124 -5.31 5.13 16.75
CA LEU A 124 -6.37 4.24 16.25
C LEU A 124 -7.50 3.96 17.25
N PRO A 125 -7.26 3.80 18.57
CA PRO A 125 -8.34 3.60 19.54
C PRO A 125 -9.41 4.70 19.45
N TRP A 126 -8.99 5.95 19.29
CA TRP A 126 -9.90 7.10 19.16
C TRP A 126 -10.83 7.03 17.95
N LEU A 127 -10.43 6.31 16.90
CA LEU A 127 -11.22 6.16 15.68
C LEU A 127 -12.17 4.95 15.74
N ARG A 128 -11.93 4.02 16.66
CA ARG A 128 -12.73 2.79 16.84
C ARG A 128 -13.79 2.87 17.93
N GLU A 129 -13.57 3.71 18.94
CA GLU A 129 -14.47 3.82 20.09
C GLU A 129 -15.83 4.43 19.73
N GLY A 130 -16.90 3.78 20.18
CA GLY A 130 -18.25 4.37 20.26
C GLY A 130 -18.97 4.66 18.95
N THR A 131 -18.65 3.97 17.83
CA THR A 131 -19.39 4.12 16.58
C THR A 131 -19.79 2.79 15.97
N GLU A 132 -21.06 2.72 15.51
CA GLU A 132 -21.51 1.67 14.57
C GLU A 132 -20.90 1.83 13.17
N THR A 133 -20.26 2.99 12.91
CA THR A 133 -19.70 3.34 11.60
C THR A 133 -18.19 3.05 11.60
N ASP A 134 -17.74 2.27 10.65
CA ASP A 134 -16.31 2.00 10.43
C ASP A 134 -15.60 3.25 9.88
N LEU A 135 -15.19 4.13 10.79
CA LEU A 135 -14.42 5.34 10.46
C LEU A 135 -13.01 5.01 10.05
N PHE A 136 -12.39 4.05 10.76
CA PHE A 136 -11.01 3.65 10.50
C PHE A 136 -10.87 2.93 9.15
N GLY A 137 -11.75 1.97 8.83
CA GLY A 137 -11.76 1.31 7.53
C GLY A 137 -12.00 2.31 6.39
N THR A 138 -12.88 3.32 6.61
CA THR A 138 -13.07 4.40 5.63
C THR A 138 -11.78 5.21 5.42
N LEU A 139 -11.04 5.50 6.50
CA LEU A 139 -9.76 6.22 6.42
C LEU A 139 -8.68 5.41 5.69
N CYS A 140 -8.59 4.10 5.95
CA CYS A 140 -7.69 3.20 5.24
C CYS A 140 -7.95 3.19 3.73
N VAL A 141 -9.20 3.04 3.31
CA VAL A 141 -9.58 3.08 1.89
C VAL A 141 -9.28 4.47 1.29
N TYR A 142 -9.60 5.54 2.02
CA TYR A 142 -9.34 6.91 1.58
C TYR A 142 -7.86 7.14 1.25
N TYR A 143 -6.96 6.76 2.16
CA TYR A 143 -5.53 6.97 1.96
C TYR A 143 -4.90 5.96 1.01
N LEU A 144 -5.07 4.67 1.28
CA LEU A 144 -4.26 3.63 0.65
C LEU A 144 -4.80 3.23 -0.74
N ASP A 145 -6.12 3.17 -0.89
CA ASP A 145 -6.72 2.63 -2.12
C ASP A 145 -7.20 3.74 -3.07
N ALA A 146 -7.76 4.81 -2.49
CA ALA A 146 -8.40 5.88 -3.26
C ALA A 146 -7.52 7.12 -3.50
N GLY A 147 -6.28 7.14 -2.99
CA GLY A 147 -5.34 8.25 -3.17
C GLY A 147 -5.90 9.58 -2.65
N SER A 148 -6.52 9.56 -1.48
CA SER A 148 -7.14 10.71 -0.81
C SER A 148 -8.30 11.36 -1.60
N SER A 149 -8.98 10.58 -2.45
CA SER A 149 -10.11 11.04 -3.23
C SER A 149 -11.43 10.57 -2.63
N LEU A 150 -12.28 11.52 -2.20
CA LEU A 150 -13.61 11.20 -1.66
C LEU A 150 -14.51 10.45 -2.67
N SER A 151 -14.38 10.74 -3.97
CA SER A 151 -15.17 10.08 -5.00
C SER A 151 -14.74 8.63 -5.19
N LYS A 152 -13.43 8.38 -5.34
CA LYS A 152 -12.88 7.02 -5.47
C LYS A 152 -13.12 6.20 -4.20
N THR A 153 -13.02 6.81 -3.01
CA THR A 153 -13.37 6.14 -1.74
C THR A 153 -14.84 5.70 -1.72
N ALA A 154 -15.74 6.57 -2.20
CA ALA A 154 -17.17 6.26 -2.24
C ALA A 154 -17.48 5.10 -3.21
N GLU A 155 -16.82 5.06 -4.36
CA GLU A 155 -16.91 3.96 -5.32
C GLU A 155 -16.45 2.63 -4.71
N GLN A 156 -15.30 2.62 -4.03
CA GLN A 156 -14.74 1.41 -3.44
C GLN A 156 -15.54 0.90 -2.24
N LEU A 157 -16.13 1.81 -1.45
CA LEU A 157 -16.97 1.43 -0.31
C LEU A 157 -18.43 1.20 -0.70
N TYR A 158 -18.81 1.38 -1.97
CA TYR A 158 -20.19 1.27 -2.45
C TYR A 158 -21.18 2.17 -1.68
N VAL A 159 -20.75 3.40 -1.33
CA VAL A 159 -21.57 4.38 -0.62
C VAL A 159 -21.61 5.72 -1.37
N HIS A 160 -22.55 6.59 -0.99
CA HIS A 160 -22.59 7.93 -1.56
C HIS A 160 -21.42 8.80 -1.10
N LYS A 161 -20.90 9.69 -1.97
CA LYS A 161 -19.79 10.60 -1.66
C LYS A 161 -20.01 11.44 -0.39
N ASN A 162 -21.24 11.86 -0.14
CA ASN A 162 -21.57 12.61 1.08
C ASN A 162 -21.40 11.76 2.35
N THR A 163 -21.62 10.45 2.28
CA THR A 163 -21.37 9.52 3.40
C THR A 163 -19.88 9.47 3.72
N VAL A 164 -19.02 9.37 2.70
CA VAL A 164 -17.55 9.40 2.91
C VAL A 164 -17.15 10.75 3.50
N LYS A 165 -17.63 11.87 2.93
CA LYS A 165 -17.33 13.20 3.45
C LYS A 165 -17.72 13.33 4.93
N TYR A 166 -18.90 12.85 5.30
CA TYR A 166 -19.37 12.85 6.68
C TYR A 166 -18.45 12.01 7.59
N ARG A 167 -18.07 10.79 7.16
CA ARG A 167 -17.16 9.93 7.92
C ARG A 167 -15.80 10.57 8.13
N ILE A 168 -15.22 11.18 7.09
CA ILE A 168 -13.93 11.91 7.19
C ILE A 168 -14.05 13.10 8.15
N GLN A 169 -15.15 13.87 8.09
CA GLN A 169 -15.40 14.94 9.06
C GLN A 169 -15.49 14.43 10.51
N GLN A 170 -16.10 13.26 10.72
CA GLN A 170 -16.12 12.61 12.04
C GLN A 170 -14.72 12.20 12.51
N VAL A 171 -13.88 11.69 11.61
CA VAL A 171 -12.46 11.41 11.88
C VAL A 171 -11.74 12.69 12.32
N GLU A 172 -11.87 13.78 11.55
CA GLU A 172 -11.23 15.07 11.85
C GLU A 172 -11.72 15.66 13.19
N GLN A 173 -12.99 15.55 13.50
CA GLN A 173 -13.53 16.01 14.78
C GLN A 173 -12.95 15.25 15.98
N ARG A 174 -12.73 13.94 15.84
CA ARG A 174 -12.13 13.10 16.89
C ARG A 174 -10.64 13.36 17.07
N LEU A 175 -9.93 13.57 15.96
CA LEU A 175 -8.49 13.82 15.95
C LEU A 175 -8.16 15.28 16.35
N GLY A 176 -9.06 16.22 16.11
CA GLY A 176 -8.83 17.65 16.34
C GLY A 176 -8.03 18.34 15.23
N TYR A 177 -7.75 17.64 14.11
CA TYR A 177 -7.03 18.18 12.95
C TYR A 177 -7.57 17.56 11.65
N ARG A 178 -7.23 18.16 10.52
CA ARG A 178 -7.65 17.69 9.20
C ARG A 178 -6.81 16.50 8.75
N VAL A 179 -7.45 15.55 8.08
CA VAL A 179 -6.76 14.35 7.55
C VAL A 179 -5.74 14.68 6.45
N ASP A 180 -5.81 15.86 5.82
CA ASP A 180 -4.85 16.34 4.82
C ASP A 180 -3.77 17.28 5.40
N GLN A 181 -3.78 17.54 6.72
CA GLN A 181 -2.82 18.39 7.39
C GLN A 181 -1.48 17.67 7.59
N GLN A 182 -0.40 18.31 7.19
CA GLN A 182 0.97 17.82 7.41
C GLN A 182 1.54 18.35 8.73
N PRO A 183 2.31 17.56 9.50
CA PRO A 183 2.80 16.20 9.22
C PRO A 183 1.84 15.07 9.63
N GLU A 184 0.72 15.38 10.28
CA GLU A 184 -0.22 14.41 10.87
C GLU A 184 -0.78 13.42 9.84
N ALA A 185 -1.00 13.87 8.59
CA ALA A 185 -1.44 13.02 7.50
C ALA A 185 -0.47 11.86 7.21
N ILE A 186 0.85 12.09 7.37
CA ILE A 186 1.87 11.05 7.17
C ILE A 186 1.75 9.98 8.26
N GLU A 187 1.55 10.39 9.50
CA GLU A 187 1.38 9.48 10.63
C GLU A 187 0.12 8.63 10.47
N LEU A 188 -1.01 9.25 10.07
CA LEU A 188 -2.25 8.53 9.80
C LEU A 188 -2.11 7.55 8.63
N TYR A 189 -1.47 7.96 7.55
CA TYR A 189 -1.20 7.11 6.40
C TYR A 189 -0.35 5.89 6.80
N THR A 190 0.71 6.13 7.60
CA THR A 190 1.59 5.08 8.12
C THR A 190 0.82 4.14 9.05
N ALA A 191 0.00 4.65 9.95
CA ALA A 191 -0.83 3.83 10.85
C ALA A 191 -1.78 2.92 10.06
N CYS A 192 -2.43 3.43 9.01
CA CYS A 192 -3.28 2.63 8.14
C CYS A 192 -2.50 1.49 7.45
N ALA A 193 -1.28 1.78 6.97
CA ALA A 193 -0.43 0.78 6.33
C ALA A 193 0.03 -0.31 7.32
N LEU A 194 0.46 0.09 8.53
CA LEU A 194 0.87 -0.84 9.58
C LEU A 194 -0.26 -1.79 9.99
N VAL A 195 -1.49 -1.29 10.12
CA VAL A 195 -2.64 -2.16 10.41
C VAL A 195 -2.85 -3.21 9.34
N ARG A 196 -2.75 -2.85 8.06
CA ARG A 196 -2.86 -3.85 6.98
C ARG A 196 -1.72 -4.86 6.99
N LEU A 197 -0.50 -4.45 7.34
CA LEU A 197 0.63 -5.36 7.48
C LEU A 197 0.46 -6.34 8.64
N LEU A 198 -0.07 -5.88 9.77
CA LEU A 198 -0.33 -6.72 10.93
C LEU A 198 -1.49 -7.70 10.72
N GLY A 199 -2.38 -7.41 9.76
CA GLY A 199 -3.65 -8.11 9.58
C GLY A 199 -4.69 -7.65 10.62
N GLU A 200 -5.92 -7.46 10.23
CA GLU A 200 -7.00 -6.96 11.12
C GLU A 200 -7.26 -7.86 12.34
N THR A 201 -6.82 -9.11 12.31
CA THR A 201 -7.05 -10.13 13.34
C THR A 201 -6.26 -9.87 14.63
N THR A 202 -5.14 -9.16 14.57
CA THR A 202 -4.24 -8.97 15.73
C THR A 202 -4.66 -7.81 16.64
N LEU A 203 -5.48 -6.88 16.14
CA LEU A 203 -5.89 -5.70 16.90
C LEU A 203 -7.24 -5.85 17.61
N GLY A 204 -7.95 -6.96 17.39
CA GLY A 204 -9.24 -7.28 18.01
C GLY A 204 -9.20 -8.29 19.17
N GLN A 205 -8.04 -8.84 19.52
CA GLN A 205 -7.92 -9.94 20.51
C GLN A 205 -7.19 -9.59 21.81
N SER A 206 -6.79 -8.36 22.04
CA SER A 206 -6.32 -7.96 23.37
C SER A 206 -7.44 -7.26 24.12
N ASP A 207 -8.34 -8.02 24.75
CA ASP A 207 -9.09 -7.69 25.97
C ASP A 207 -10.42 -8.46 26.02
N ASN A 208 -10.32 -9.79 26.17
CA ASN A 208 -11.41 -10.55 26.80
C ASN A 208 -10.90 -11.91 27.34
N ALA A 209 -9.78 -11.89 28.06
CA ALA A 209 -9.43 -12.95 29.00
C ALA A 209 -9.47 -12.35 30.40
N LEU A 210 -10.66 -12.15 30.93
CA LEU A 210 -10.84 -12.08 32.37
C LEU A 210 -10.38 -13.44 32.93
N PRO A 211 -9.46 -13.47 33.92
CA PRO A 211 -9.11 -14.72 34.59
C PRO A 211 -10.36 -15.24 35.29
N ASP A 212 -10.68 -16.49 35.00
CA ASP A 212 -11.72 -17.26 35.67
C ASP A 212 -11.43 -17.33 37.16
N THR A 213 -12.21 -16.61 37.97
CA THR A 213 -12.11 -16.60 39.43
C THR A 213 -12.93 -17.74 40.06
N SER A 214 -12.78 -18.97 39.58
CA SER A 214 -13.49 -20.13 40.10
C SER A 214 -12.62 -21.14 40.90
N ASP A 215 -11.49 -20.71 41.47
CA ASP A 215 -10.71 -21.56 42.40
C ASP A 215 -10.35 -20.82 43.70
N PHE A 216 -11.38 -20.38 44.43
CA PHE A 216 -11.24 -20.15 45.86
C PHE A 216 -12.50 -20.67 46.55
N THR A 217 -12.44 -21.89 47.04
CA THR A 217 -13.35 -22.40 48.06
C THR A 217 -12.50 -22.97 49.21
N PRO A 218 -12.97 -22.82 50.45
CA PRO A 218 -12.22 -22.63 51.71
C PRO A 218 -11.55 -23.87 52.23
#